data_d65d406b77125edea301195046a8c215
#
_entry.id   d65d406b77125edea301195046a8c215
#
_cell.length_a   1.000
_cell.length_b   1.000
_cell.length_c   1.000
_cell.angle_alpha   90.00
_cell.angle_beta   90.00
_cell.angle_gamma   90.00
#
_symmetry.space_group_name_H-M   'P 1'
#
loop_
_entity.id
_entity.type
_entity.pdbx_description
1 polymer ?
#
loop_
_entity_poly.entity_id
_entity_poly.type
_entity_poly.pdbx_seq_one_letter_code
_entity_poly.pdbx_strand_id
1 'polypeptide(L)' 'MKASEAHSMQDVELVEKLKEVREEAFNLRLRHATGELEDTASLGRAKKDLARLLTIAKQRNIDLERESSHK' A
#
# COMPACT_ATOMS: atom_id res chain seq x y z
N MET A 1 5.84 -8.26 3.09
CA MET A 1 4.77 -8.36 4.09
C MET A 1 4.03 -9.69 3.97
N LYS A 2 3.80 -10.34 5.08
CA LYS A 2 3.04 -11.60 5.09
C LYS A 2 1.55 -11.31 5.25
N ALA A 3 0.72 -12.16 4.66
CA ALA A 3 -0.73 -12.00 4.76
C ALA A 3 -1.20 -12.03 6.23
N SER A 4 -0.59 -12.89 7.04
CA SER A 4 -0.94 -12.99 8.44
C SER A 4 -0.67 -11.71 9.22
N GLU A 5 0.41 -11.03 8.88
CA GLU A 5 0.73 -9.74 9.51
C GLU A 5 -0.32 -8.70 9.17
N ALA A 6 -0.70 -8.62 7.90
CA ALA A 6 -1.71 -7.68 7.46
C ALA A 6 -3.07 -7.95 8.11
N HIS A 7 -3.43 -9.23 8.23
CA HIS A 7 -4.71 -9.61 8.84
C HIS A 7 -4.76 -9.33 10.33
N SER A 8 -3.60 -9.31 11.01
CA SER A 8 -3.54 -9.06 12.45
C SER A 8 -3.55 -7.58 12.80
N MET A 9 -3.38 -6.70 11.82
CA MET A 9 -3.37 -5.26 12.06
C MET A 9 -4.76 -4.74 12.44
N GLN A 10 -4.77 -3.75 13.34
CA GLN A 10 -6.00 -3.02 13.64
C GLN A 10 -6.30 -2.06 12.49
N ASP A 11 -7.54 -1.60 12.42
CA ASP A 11 -7.99 -0.74 11.32
C ASP A 11 -7.13 0.50 11.17
N VAL A 12 -6.78 1.15 12.28
CA VAL A 12 -5.94 2.35 12.27
C VAL A 12 -4.56 2.04 11.71
N GLU A 13 -3.97 0.95 12.18
CA GLU A 13 -2.65 0.51 11.72
C GLU A 13 -2.69 0.16 10.23
N LEU A 14 -3.75 -0.49 9.80
CA LEU A 14 -3.92 -0.89 8.41
C LEU A 14 -3.99 0.32 7.51
N VAL A 15 -4.76 1.33 7.88
CA VAL A 15 -4.89 2.56 7.10
C VAL A 15 -3.56 3.29 7.02
N GLU A 16 -2.85 3.41 8.13
CA GLU A 16 -1.55 4.08 8.15
C GLU A 16 -0.53 3.34 7.30
N LYS A 17 -0.50 2.00 7.42
CA LYS A 17 0.42 1.19 6.63
C LYS A 17 0.09 1.30 5.15
N LEU A 18 -1.18 1.37 4.82
CA LEU A 18 -1.62 1.48 3.44
C LEU A 18 -1.18 2.81 2.83
N LYS A 19 -1.29 3.90 3.58
CA LYS A 19 -0.81 5.20 3.12
C LYS A 19 0.70 5.17 2.87
N GLU A 20 1.43 4.56 3.79
CA GLU A 20 2.88 4.44 3.69
C GLU A 20 3.31 3.64 2.46
N VAL A 21 2.69 2.49 2.26
CA VAL A 21 3.00 1.62 1.12
C VAL A 21 2.59 2.28 -0.20
N ARG A 22 1.48 2.98 -0.20
CA ARG A 22 1.00 3.71 -1.38
C ARG A 22 2.00 4.77 -1.81
N GLU A 23 2.52 5.52 -0.84
CA GLU A 23 3.52 6.54 -1.10
C GLU A 23 4.82 5.94 -1.61
N GLU A 24 5.26 4.84 -1.00
CA GLU A 24 6.43 4.12 -1.43
C GLU A 24 6.29 3.62 -2.86
N ALA A 25 5.15 3.02 -3.18
CA ALA A 25 4.88 2.51 -4.53
C ALA A 25 4.88 3.66 -5.54
N PHE A 26 4.33 4.80 -5.17
CA PHE A 26 4.32 5.98 -6.03
C PHE A 26 5.74 6.46 -6.32
N ASN A 27 6.57 6.56 -5.30
CA ASN A 27 7.95 7.00 -5.45
C ASN A 27 8.76 6.03 -6.31
N LEU A 28 8.58 4.73 -6.10
CA LEU A 28 9.26 3.72 -6.90
C LEU A 28 8.83 3.77 -8.36
N ARG A 29 7.53 3.99 -8.58
CA ARG A 29 7.00 4.10 -9.93
C ARG A 29 7.58 5.33 -10.63
N LEU A 30 7.70 6.43 -9.91
CA LEU A 30 8.26 7.66 -10.45
C LEU A 30 9.73 7.46 -10.86
N ARG A 31 10.50 6.81 -9.99
CA ARG A 31 11.90 6.50 -10.28
C ARG A 31 12.04 5.59 -11.49
N HIS A 32 11.16 4.63 -11.61
CA HIS A 32 11.16 3.74 -12.77
C HIS A 32 10.88 4.51 -14.05
N ALA A 33 9.94 5.44 -14.01
CA ALA A 33 9.58 6.26 -15.16
C ALA A 33 10.73 7.16 -15.61
N THR A 34 11.55 7.64 -14.68
CA THR A 34 12.68 8.50 -14.99
C THR A 34 13.97 7.75 -15.29
N GLY A 35 13.91 6.42 -15.21
CA GLY A 35 15.09 5.58 -15.48
C GLY A 35 16.05 5.46 -14.32
N GLU A 36 15.72 6.03 -13.17
CA GLU A 36 16.59 5.95 -11.98
C GLU A 36 16.53 4.59 -11.29
N LEU A 37 15.43 3.89 -11.45
CA LEU A 37 15.23 2.59 -10.81
C LEU A 37 15.54 1.49 -11.80
N GLU A 38 16.63 0.76 -11.58
CA GLU A 38 17.02 -0.37 -12.42
C GLU A 38 16.34 -1.66 -11.96
N ASP A 39 16.13 -1.78 -10.65
CA ASP A 39 15.54 -2.98 -10.06
C ASP A 39 14.01 -2.86 -9.99
N THR A 40 13.32 -3.55 -10.90
CA THR A 40 11.85 -3.53 -10.92
C THR A 40 11.24 -4.46 -9.89
N ALA A 41 12.04 -5.32 -9.25
CA ALA A 41 11.53 -6.23 -8.24
C ALA A 41 10.98 -5.49 -7.02
N SER A 42 11.62 -4.40 -6.62
CA SER A 42 11.15 -3.58 -5.50
C SER A 42 9.78 -2.99 -5.78
N LEU A 43 9.57 -2.50 -7.00
CA LEU A 43 8.28 -1.97 -7.41
C LEU A 43 7.21 -3.05 -7.42
N GLY A 44 7.55 -4.24 -7.90
CA GLY A 44 6.63 -5.37 -7.90
C GLY A 44 6.20 -5.77 -6.50
N ARG A 45 7.15 -5.80 -5.55
CA ARG A 45 6.85 -6.10 -4.15
C ARG A 45 5.94 -5.04 -3.53
N ALA A 46 6.22 -3.78 -3.79
CA ALA A 46 5.41 -2.69 -3.27
C ALA A 46 3.98 -2.76 -3.79
N LYS A 47 3.81 -3.06 -5.07
CA LYS A 47 2.49 -3.22 -5.68
C LYS A 47 1.73 -4.39 -5.06
N LYS A 48 2.40 -5.50 -4.80
CA LYS A 48 1.77 -6.67 -4.19
C LYS A 48 1.32 -6.36 -2.77
N ASP A 49 2.17 -5.69 -2.00
CA ASP A 49 1.83 -5.31 -0.64
C ASP A 49 0.63 -4.36 -0.62
N LEU A 50 0.63 -3.40 -1.52
CA LEU A 50 -0.47 -2.46 -1.65
C LEU A 50 -1.78 -3.17 -1.98
N ALA A 51 -1.73 -4.09 -2.95
CA ALA A 51 -2.92 -4.85 -3.34
C ALA A 51 -3.45 -5.70 -2.18
N ARG A 52 -2.54 -6.31 -1.41
CA ARG A 52 -2.91 -7.13 -0.26
C ARG A 52 -3.60 -6.29 0.82
N LEU A 53 -3.04 -5.13 1.13
CA LEU A 53 -3.63 -4.24 2.12
C LEU A 53 -4.98 -3.69 1.66
N LEU A 54 -5.10 -3.34 0.38
CA LEU A 54 -6.36 -2.88 -0.18
C LEU A 54 -7.44 -3.96 -0.09
N THR A 55 -7.07 -5.20 -0.38
CA THR A 55 -8.01 -6.32 -0.31
C THR A 55 -8.54 -6.50 1.11
N ILE A 56 -7.64 -6.45 2.09
CA ILE A 56 -8.03 -6.60 3.49
C ILE A 56 -8.91 -5.43 3.93
N ALA A 57 -8.58 -4.22 3.53
CA ALA A 57 -9.38 -3.05 3.84
C ALA A 57 -10.79 -3.18 3.29
N LYS A 58 -10.92 -3.69 2.08
CA LYS A 58 -12.22 -3.95 1.47
C LYS A 58 -13.01 -4.99 2.25
N GLN A 59 -12.35 -6.06 2.67
CA GLN A 59 -12.99 -7.11 3.47
C GLN A 59 -13.53 -6.58 4.79
N ARG A 60 -12.84 -5.59 5.36
CA ARG A 60 -13.24 -4.95 6.60
C ARG A 60 -14.20 -3.79 6.41
N ASN A 61 -14.56 -3.49 5.18
CA ASN A 61 -15.42 -2.35 4.84
C ASN A 61 -14.83 -1.02 5.27
N ILE A 62 -13.51 -0.88 5.21
CA ILE A 62 -12.84 0.37 5.51
C ILE A 62 -12.89 1.26 4.26
N ASP A 63 -13.44 2.45 4.43
CA ASP A 63 -13.51 3.41 3.33
C ASP A 63 -12.26 4.29 3.36
N LEU A 64 -11.26 3.90 2.58
CA LEU A 64 -9.98 4.58 2.55
C LEU A 64 -10.07 5.97 1.94
N GLU A 65 -10.93 6.15 0.95
CA GLU A 65 -11.11 7.45 0.33
C GLU A 65 -11.72 8.42 1.32
N ARG A 66 -12.68 7.96 2.09
CA ARG A 66 -13.33 8.78 3.11
C ARG A 66 -12.35 9.13 4.21
N GLU A 67 -11.53 8.15 4.63
CA GLU A 67 -10.53 8.35 5.65
C GLU A 67 -9.44 9.31 5.21
N SER A 68 -9.02 9.21 3.95
CA SER A 68 -7.92 10.02 3.45
C SER A 68 -8.34 11.39 2.93
N SER A 69 -9.57 11.55 2.51
CA SER A 69 -10.01 12.83 1.96
C SER A 69 -10.57 13.78 2.99
N HIS A 70 -10.86 13.34 4.16
CA HIS A 70 -11.26 14.20 5.28
C HIS A 70 -11.78 15.56 4.90
N LYS A 71 -12.99 15.63 4.69
CA LYS A 71 -13.60 16.94 4.47
C LYS A 71 -14.31 17.43 5.68
#